data_3711ae70ac2289cd0d54687d7cfc63de
#
_entry.id   3711ae70ac2289cd0d54687d7cfc63de
#
_cell.length_a   1.000
_cell.length_b   1.000
_cell.length_c   1.000
_cell.angle_alpha   90.00
_cell.angle_beta   90.00
_cell.angle_gamma   90.00
#
_symmetry.space_group_name_H-M   'P 1'
#
loop_
_entity.id
_entity.type
_entity.pdbx_description
1 polymer ?
#
loop_
_entity_poly.entity_id
_entity_poly.type
_entity_poly.pdbx_seq_one_letter_code
_entity_poly.pdbx_strand_id
1 'polypeptide(L)'
;MVATLRRCAAAVAAGAALLLSGCGGHPSPGPLSAMASPAIPPSVADIPNPLRGQYEDLLNPLFPQGNPAQQRYQAWPASYDASMRISWRQLQPTDPATLPGDAPDDRKFDFSAIDDTLTKLASRNMRLSLRIYAYGSDPHDPGIAVPEWMRPATTSYPAPPNSPGATQVVPNWDDPHYLDAFGRLLAALGRRYDGDERLAVFEFSGYSQFRDQSVSVASIRQLVAANVDAFPHTQLVVNPQNPEIVRQLLADDVTKKLSGPVGIRSDCLGVASPLPGWAESGDSQYVRNNDAVVNAIKQRLRSAPVITEWCSLPGGADPKGYYEKGLHDVVKYHVSMTSSANFPDRDSTSAMDPKLYALWAQANAAAGYRYSVQARPGSQSIQGKVAAISVEWTNYGAAAATEGWAPNYKLVDYTGAVVRTLPATVNLKTLVHDDSSPSREEAVPATSTDTVHVDLSGLAPGHYTLRASVDWQQHKPGASHVVNYGPMALARDGRDGSGLYPIATLDIPRDNQISTSG
;
A
#
# COMPACT_ATOMS: atom_id res chain seq x y z
N MET A 1 3.11 -63.55 13.00
CA MET A 1 4.55 -63.36 12.74
C MET A 1 4.80 -61.88 12.92
N VAL A 2 5.10 -61.46 14.06
CA VAL A 2 6.33 -61.28 14.84
C VAL A 2 7.31 -60.30 14.18
N ALA A 3 7.35 -59.13 14.82
CA ALA A 3 8.49 -58.27 15.18
C ALA A 3 9.19 -57.51 14.06
N THR A 4 9.66 -56.31 14.21
CA THR A 4 10.46 -55.76 15.32
C THR A 4 10.55 -54.21 15.24
N LEU A 5 10.32 -53.57 16.37
CA LEU A 5 10.73 -52.20 16.67
C LEU A 5 12.26 -52.09 16.71
N ARG A 6 12.83 -51.03 16.13
CA ARG A 6 14.15 -50.52 16.54
C ARG A 6 14.07 -49.05 16.88
N ARG A 7 14.26 -48.79 18.17
CA ARG A 7 14.58 -47.48 18.76
C ARG A 7 16.03 -47.13 18.42
N CYS A 8 16.31 -45.92 17.94
CA CYS A 8 17.65 -45.36 17.99
C CYS A 8 17.72 -44.31 19.10
N ALA A 9 18.60 -44.57 20.05
CA ALA A 9 18.90 -43.74 21.18
C ALA A 9 19.82 -42.58 20.76
N ALA A 10 19.57 -41.40 21.34
CA ALA A 10 20.46 -40.24 21.22
C ALA A 10 21.70 -40.44 22.11
N ALA A 11 22.87 -40.31 21.51
CA ALA A 11 24.13 -40.26 22.24
C ALA A 11 24.47 -38.78 22.57
N VAL A 12 24.53 -38.49 23.85
CA VAL A 12 25.07 -37.22 24.38
C VAL A 12 26.61 -37.39 24.44
N ALA A 13 27.34 -36.65 23.63
CA ALA A 13 28.79 -36.54 23.74
C ALA A 13 29.16 -35.33 24.62
N ALA A 14 29.63 -35.60 25.82
CA ALA A 14 30.29 -34.63 26.68
C ALA A 14 31.72 -34.41 26.18
N GLY A 15 32.00 -33.25 25.61
CA GLY A 15 33.35 -32.80 25.24
C GLY A 15 33.99 -31.99 26.37
N ALA A 16 35.10 -32.48 26.91
CA ALA A 16 35.89 -31.81 27.91
C ALA A 16 36.55 -30.53 27.35
N ALA A 17 36.35 -29.40 28.01
CA ALA A 17 37.05 -28.15 27.70
C ALA A 17 38.48 -28.15 28.25
N LEU A 18 39.46 -28.10 27.35
CA LEU A 18 40.83 -27.76 27.66
C LEU A 18 40.95 -26.27 27.93
N LEU A 19 41.27 -25.92 29.15
CA LEU A 19 41.69 -24.54 29.53
C LEU A 19 43.08 -24.25 28.97
N LEU A 20 43.13 -23.50 27.87
CA LEU A 20 44.32 -22.81 27.44
C LEU A 20 44.21 -21.36 27.95
N SER A 21 45.01 -21.07 28.99
CA SER A 21 45.21 -19.72 29.50
C SER A 21 46.09 -18.93 28.50
N GLY A 22 45.43 -18.29 27.53
CA GLY A 22 46.03 -17.25 26.70
C GLY A 22 45.67 -15.89 27.26
N CYS A 23 46.66 -15.12 27.74
CA CYS A 23 46.50 -13.70 28.02
C CYS A 23 46.26 -12.95 26.71
N GLY A 24 45.05 -12.97 26.21
CA GLY A 24 44.56 -12.09 25.16
C GLY A 24 43.64 -11.07 25.82
N GLY A 25 44.05 -9.80 25.81
CA GLY A 25 43.18 -8.71 26.29
C GLY A 25 41.82 -8.78 25.59
N HIS A 26 40.77 -9.03 26.34
CA HIS A 26 39.44 -8.89 25.84
C HIS A 26 39.25 -7.42 25.45
N PRO A 27 38.84 -7.10 24.22
CA PRO A 27 38.40 -5.75 23.92
C PRO A 27 37.26 -5.43 24.91
N SER A 28 37.45 -4.38 25.71
CA SER A 28 36.35 -3.88 26.54
C SER A 28 35.12 -3.66 25.64
N PRO A 29 33.96 -4.20 25.97
CA PRO A 29 32.78 -3.94 25.16
C PRO A 29 32.59 -2.44 25.06
N GLY A 30 32.46 -1.93 23.84
CA GLY A 30 32.16 -0.52 23.64
C GLY A 30 30.86 -0.16 24.36
N PRO A 31 30.65 1.11 24.74
CA PRO A 31 29.46 1.51 25.49
C PRO A 31 28.18 1.28 24.72
N LEU A 32 28.23 1.05 23.41
CA LEU A 32 27.06 0.81 22.57
C LEU A 32 27.11 -0.62 22.02
N SER A 33 26.11 -1.42 22.36
CA SER A 33 26.01 -2.83 21.97
C SER A 33 24.71 -3.13 21.22
N ALA A 34 24.81 -3.81 20.09
CA ALA A 34 23.66 -4.21 19.29
C ALA A 34 22.78 -5.22 20.03
N MET A 35 21.46 -5.05 19.93
CA MET A 35 20.46 -6.00 20.41
C MET A 35 19.95 -6.85 19.25
N ALA A 36 20.08 -8.17 19.35
CA ALA A 36 19.52 -9.07 18.38
C ALA A 36 17.98 -9.11 18.47
N SER A 37 17.31 -9.00 17.34
CA SER A 37 15.88 -9.25 17.22
C SER A 37 15.61 -9.74 15.81
N PRO A 38 15.13 -10.99 15.63
CA PRO A 38 14.86 -11.52 14.31
C PRO A 38 13.77 -10.70 13.62
N ALA A 39 13.90 -10.54 12.30
CA ALA A 39 12.85 -9.98 11.49
C ALA A 39 11.70 -10.98 11.34
N ILE A 40 10.47 -10.46 11.21
CA ILE A 40 9.28 -11.26 10.88
C ILE A 40 9.11 -11.23 9.36
N PRO A 41 9.46 -12.30 8.62
CA PRO A 41 9.34 -12.35 7.17
C PRO A 41 7.87 -12.30 6.72
N PRO A 42 7.57 -12.01 5.44
CA PRO A 42 6.24 -12.14 4.89
C PRO A 42 5.71 -13.57 5.05
N SER A 43 4.61 -13.67 5.79
CA SER A 43 3.85 -14.89 6.01
C SER A 43 2.38 -14.50 6.10
N VAL A 44 1.52 -15.35 6.58
CA VAL A 44 0.12 -15.00 6.91
C VAL A 44 0.01 -14.02 8.09
N ALA A 45 1.12 -13.74 8.80
CA ALA A 45 1.13 -12.76 9.89
C ALA A 45 1.03 -11.33 9.34
N ASP A 46 0.04 -10.61 9.82
CA ASP A 46 -0.25 -9.26 9.39
C ASP A 46 0.56 -8.21 10.17
N ILE A 47 0.80 -7.04 9.52
CA ILE A 47 1.44 -5.88 10.13
C ILE A 47 0.54 -4.66 9.93
N PRO A 48 -0.01 -4.09 11.02
CA PRO A 48 -1.04 -3.06 10.96
C PRO A 48 -0.47 -1.69 10.58
N ASN A 49 -0.52 -1.37 9.30
CA ASN A 49 -0.14 -0.05 8.78
C ASN A 49 -1.08 0.35 7.62
N PRO A 50 -1.27 1.66 7.36
CA PRO A 50 -2.07 2.14 6.24
C PRO A 50 -1.38 1.93 4.89
N LEU A 51 -2.18 1.94 3.82
CA LEU A 51 -1.77 1.79 2.41
C LEU A 51 -0.85 0.59 2.16
N ARG A 52 -1.15 -0.52 2.81
CA ARG A 52 -0.50 -1.81 2.62
C ARG A 52 -1.44 -2.98 2.93
N GLY A 53 -1.12 -4.15 2.36
CA GLY A 53 -1.85 -5.39 2.65
C GLY A 53 -3.25 -5.37 2.07
N GLN A 54 -4.23 -5.84 2.82
CA GLN A 54 -5.62 -5.91 2.37
C GLN A 54 -6.35 -4.59 2.60
N TYR A 55 -7.18 -4.18 1.63
CA TYR A 55 -8.20 -3.15 1.83
C TYR A 55 -9.61 -3.76 1.75
N GLU A 56 -10.56 -3.14 2.45
CA GLU A 56 -11.98 -3.51 2.40
C GLU A 56 -12.66 -2.89 1.17
N ASP A 57 -13.24 -3.72 0.31
CA ASP A 57 -14.06 -3.25 -0.80
C ASP A 57 -15.49 -3.00 -0.28
N LEU A 58 -15.90 -1.74 -0.27
CA LEU A 58 -17.20 -1.35 0.29
C LEU A 58 -18.37 -1.63 -0.63
N LEU A 59 -18.13 -1.85 -1.92
CA LEU A 59 -19.16 -2.24 -2.88
C LEU A 59 -19.57 -3.72 -2.69
N ASN A 60 -18.56 -4.57 -2.48
CA ASN A 60 -18.71 -5.99 -2.21
C ASN A 60 -17.96 -6.36 -0.92
N PRO A 61 -18.46 -5.90 0.25
CA PRO A 61 -17.81 -6.25 1.51
C PRO A 61 -17.79 -7.77 1.63
N LEU A 62 -16.60 -8.32 1.86
CA LEU A 62 -16.41 -9.76 1.89
C LEU A 62 -17.25 -10.41 2.97
N PHE A 63 -17.17 -9.84 4.16
CA PHE A 63 -18.00 -10.22 5.28
C PHE A 63 -18.50 -8.97 6.01
N PRO A 64 -19.77 -8.92 6.40
CA PRO A 64 -20.24 -7.95 7.38
C PRO A 64 -19.36 -8.03 8.64
N GLN A 65 -19.08 -6.89 9.26
CA GLN A 65 -18.28 -6.83 10.47
C GLN A 65 -18.80 -7.81 11.52
N GLY A 66 -17.93 -8.67 12.05
CA GLY A 66 -18.31 -9.70 13.01
C GLY A 66 -18.93 -10.99 12.41
N ASN A 67 -18.86 -11.18 11.10
CA ASN A 67 -19.34 -12.40 10.47
C ASN A 67 -18.58 -13.64 11.00
N PRO A 68 -19.30 -14.67 11.49
CA PRO A 68 -18.67 -15.92 11.96
C PRO A 68 -17.80 -16.63 10.92
N ALA A 69 -18.04 -16.39 9.63
CA ALA A 69 -17.23 -16.99 8.57
C ALA A 69 -15.74 -16.62 8.68
N GLN A 70 -15.41 -15.42 9.12
CA GLN A 70 -14.02 -15.02 9.37
C GLN A 70 -13.33 -15.86 10.45
N GLN A 71 -14.08 -16.35 11.42
CA GLN A 71 -13.56 -17.18 12.53
C GLN A 71 -13.09 -18.57 12.07
N ARG A 72 -13.43 -18.99 10.85
CA ARG A 72 -12.94 -20.25 10.26
C ARG A 72 -11.44 -20.21 9.98
N TYR A 73 -10.87 -19.01 9.87
CA TYR A 73 -9.48 -18.82 9.47
C TYR A 73 -8.67 -18.26 10.62
N GLN A 74 -7.54 -18.92 10.90
CA GLN A 74 -6.53 -18.35 11.77
C GLN A 74 -5.76 -17.26 10.99
N ALA A 75 -5.38 -16.19 11.69
CA ALA A 75 -4.63 -15.08 11.12
C ALA A 75 -5.28 -14.45 9.86
N TRP A 76 -6.61 -14.26 9.90
CA TRP A 76 -7.30 -13.51 8.85
C TRP A 76 -6.67 -12.10 8.70
N PRO A 77 -6.27 -11.68 7.48
CA PRO A 77 -5.69 -10.36 7.27
C PRO A 77 -6.72 -9.27 7.61
N ALA A 78 -6.35 -8.33 8.45
CA ALA A 78 -7.17 -7.15 8.71
C ALA A 78 -7.07 -6.15 7.56
N SER A 79 -8.12 -5.36 7.34
CA SER A 79 -8.10 -4.24 6.41
C SER A 79 -7.84 -2.95 7.15
N TYR A 80 -6.86 -2.17 6.67
CA TYR A 80 -6.47 -0.87 7.25
C TYR A 80 -6.88 0.32 6.40
N ASP A 81 -7.38 0.06 5.20
CA ASP A 81 -7.94 1.02 4.26
C ASP A 81 -9.21 0.43 3.63
N ALA A 82 -9.99 1.28 2.97
CA ALA A 82 -11.18 0.85 2.26
C ALA A 82 -11.24 1.48 0.86
N SER A 83 -11.94 0.82 -0.05
CA SER A 83 -12.23 1.34 -1.39
C SER A 83 -13.73 1.46 -1.60
N MET A 84 -14.16 2.61 -2.12
CA MET A 84 -15.55 2.88 -2.48
C MET A 84 -15.63 3.23 -3.96
N ARG A 85 -16.56 2.57 -4.67
CA ARG A 85 -16.99 2.97 -6.01
C ARG A 85 -18.41 3.52 -5.89
N ILE A 86 -18.64 4.70 -6.46
CA ILE A 86 -19.96 5.35 -6.43
C ILE A 86 -20.30 5.88 -7.81
N SER A 87 -21.55 5.69 -8.24
CA SER A 87 -21.99 6.15 -9.55
C SER A 87 -22.20 7.67 -9.60
N TRP A 88 -21.96 8.27 -10.75
CA TRP A 88 -22.34 9.66 -10.98
C TRP A 88 -23.82 9.90 -10.71
N ARG A 89 -24.68 8.94 -11.08
CA ARG A 89 -26.13 9.01 -10.84
C ARG A 89 -26.48 9.26 -9.37
N GLN A 90 -25.77 8.61 -8.45
CA GLN A 90 -25.99 8.78 -7.01
C GLN A 90 -25.54 10.16 -6.53
N LEU A 91 -24.44 10.70 -7.11
CA LEU A 91 -23.86 11.97 -6.70
C LEU A 91 -24.57 13.18 -7.29
N GLN A 92 -25.31 13.05 -8.39
CA GLN A 92 -25.98 14.17 -9.07
C GLN A 92 -27.34 13.75 -9.65
N PRO A 93 -28.30 13.35 -8.80
CA PRO A 93 -29.62 12.91 -9.28
C PRO A 93 -30.43 14.06 -9.90
N THR A 94 -30.21 15.31 -9.47
CA THR A 94 -30.94 16.51 -9.94
C THR A 94 -30.29 17.11 -11.18
N ASP A 95 -31.09 17.41 -12.20
CA ASP A 95 -30.63 18.13 -13.38
C ASP A 95 -30.20 19.56 -12.99
N PRO A 96 -28.93 19.93 -13.15
CA PRO A 96 -28.46 21.26 -12.79
C PRO A 96 -29.12 22.37 -13.62
N ALA A 97 -29.67 22.09 -14.80
CA ALA A 97 -30.39 23.07 -15.61
C ALA A 97 -31.72 23.51 -14.97
N THR A 98 -32.25 22.76 -14.02
CA THR A 98 -33.46 23.11 -13.26
C THR A 98 -33.19 24.00 -12.05
N LEU A 99 -31.92 24.25 -11.73
CA LEU A 99 -31.50 25.05 -10.60
C LEU A 99 -31.06 26.46 -11.06
N PRO A 100 -31.10 27.46 -10.17
CA PRO A 100 -30.47 28.74 -10.41
C PRO A 100 -28.99 28.57 -10.77
N GLY A 101 -28.45 29.36 -11.70
CA GLY A 101 -27.08 29.22 -12.16
C GLY A 101 -26.03 29.40 -11.06
N ASP A 102 -26.34 30.20 -10.04
CA ASP A 102 -25.53 30.45 -8.84
C ASP A 102 -25.82 29.48 -7.67
N ALA A 103 -26.63 28.45 -7.90
CA ALA A 103 -26.93 27.46 -6.87
C ALA A 103 -25.62 26.86 -6.31
N PRO A 104 -25.49 26.73 -4.98
CA PRO A 104 -24.30 26.16 -4.37
C PRO A 104 -24.17 24.65 -4.66
N ASP A 105 -22.99 24.10 -4.44
CA ASP A 105 -22.67 22.70 -4.79
C ASP A 105 -23.55 21.68 -4.05
N ASP A 106 -23.93 21.95 -2.80
CA ASP A 106 -24.81 21.07 -1.99
C ASP A 106 -26.25 20.94 -2.52
N ARG A 107 -26.65 21.86 -3.40
CA ARG A 107 -27.91 21.75 -4.13
C ARG A 107 -27.77 21.05 -5.48
N LYS A 108 -26.56 21.04 -6.04
CA LYS A 108 -26.25 20.42 -7.33
C LYS A 108 -25.83 18.96 -7.19
N PHE A 109 -25.19 18.62 -6.05
CA PHE A 109 -24.59 17.30 -5.79
C PHE A 109 -24.98 16.79 -4.42
N ASP A 110 -25.14 15.48 -4.31
CA ASP A 110 -25.33 14.75 -3.06
C ASP A 110 -24.05 13.98 -2.72
N PHE A 111 -23.25 14.51 -1.83
CA PHE A 111 -22.02 13.89 -1.36
C PHE A 111 -22.17 13.15 -0.01
N SER A 112 -23.40 13.02 0.50
CA SER A 112 -23.68 12.45 1.82
C SER A 112 -23.10 11.04 2.00
N ALA A 113 -23.21 10.18 0.98
CA ALA A 113 -22.65 8.83 1.04
C ALA A 113 -21.12 8.81 1.20
N ILE A 114 -20.42 9.77 0.58
CA ILE A 114 -18.96 9.90 0.72
C ILE A 114 -18.62 10.44 2.12
N ASP A 115 -19.30 11.50 2.58
CA ASP A 115 -19.09 12.12 3.88
C ASP A 115 -19.29 11.12 5.03
N ASP A 116 -20.39 10.37 4.98
CA ASP A 116 -20.72 9.32 5.95
C ASP A 116 -19.65 8.21 5.97
N THR A 117 -19.19 7.81 4.77
CA THR A 117 -18.14 6.80 4.63
C THR A 117 -16.82 7.29 5.22
N LEU A 118 -16.38 8.50 4.87
CA LEU A 118 -15.18 9.09 5.44
C LEU A 118 -15.24 9.19 6.97
N THR A 119 -16.41 9.56 7.52
CA THR A 119 -16.62 9.65 8.97
C THR A 119 -16.54 8.28 9.64
N LYS A 120 -17.20 7.27 9.06
CA LYS A 120 -17.17 5.89 9.59
C LYS A 120 -15.77 5.29 9.53
N LEU A 121 -15.04 5.48 8.43
CA LEU A 121 -13.68 4.97 8.28
C LEU A 121 -12.71 5.67 9.24
N ALA A 122 -12.80 6.99 9.40
CA ALA A 122 -11.97 7.74 10.34
C ALA A 122 -12.15 7.26 11.79
N SER A 123 -13.37 6.90 12.20
CA SER A 123 -13.62 6.33 13.54
C SER A 123 -12.94 4.97 13.75
N ARG A 124 -12.56 4.26 12.68
CA ARG A 124 -11.80 3.01 12.67
C ARG A 124 -10.31 3.22 12.36
N ASN A 125 -9.86 4.46 12.28
CA ASN A 125 -8.51 4.83 11.84
C ASN A 125 -8.16 4.30 10.43
N MET A 126 -9.15 4.25 9.55
CA MET A 126 -9.03 3.84 8.16
C MET A 126 -9.23 5.02 7.24
N ARG A 127 -8.68 4.94 6.02
CA ARG A 127 -8.84 5.94 4.98
C ARG A 127 -9.51 5.36 3.74
N LEU A 128 -9.98 6.23 2.87
CA LEU A 128 -10.75 5.90 1.69
C LEU A 128 -9.92 6.01 0.42
N SER A 129 -10.04 5.01 -0.46
CA SER A 129 -9.79 5.11 -1.90
C SER A 129 -11.12 5.29 -2.62
N LEU A 130 -11.27 6.32 -3.43
CA LEU A 130 -12.54 6.69 -4.07
C LEU A 130 -12.45 6.63 -5.58
N ARG A 131 -13.44 5.99 -6.22
CA ARG A 131 -13.66 5.99 -7.67
C ARG A 131 -15.07 6.44 -8.01
N ILE A 132 -15.20 7.36 -8.97
CA ILE A 132 -16.49 7.76 -9.53
C ILE A 132 -16.65 7.10 -10.90
N TYR A 133 -17.75 6.38 -11.10
CA TYR A 133 -17.99 5.74 -12.39
C TYR A 133 -19.24 6.28 -13.08
N ALA A 134 -19.14 6.46 -14.38
CA ALA A 134 -20.22 6.85 -15.28
C ALA A 134 -20.72 5.67 -16.12
N TYR A 135 -19.97 4.58 -16.11
CA TYR A 135 -20.33 3.29 -16.69
C TYR A 135 -19.67 2.17 -15.89
N GLY A 136 -20.41 1.13 -15.63
CA GLY A 136 -19.93 -0.07 -14.96
C GLY A 136 -20.97 -1.16 -15.02
N SER A 137 -20.52 -2.41 -14.96
CA SER A 137 -21.37 -3.61 -14.90
C SER A 137 -21.56 -4.08 -13.48
N ASP A 138 -21.79 -3.15 -12.55
CA ASP A 138 -22.01 -3.51 -11.16
C ASP A 138 -23.31 -4.32 -11.01
N PRO A 139 -23.27 -5.51 -10.42
CA PRO A 139 -24.47 -6.32 -10.19
C PRO A 139 -25.47 -5.67 -9.23
N HIS A 140 -25.04 -4.68 -8.45
CA HIS A 140 -25.89 -3.93 -7.52
C HIS A 140 -26.45 -2.63 -8.11
N ASP A 141 -25.90 -2.17 -9.24
CA ASP A 141 -26.43 -1.03 -9.99
C ASP A 141 -27.14 -1.55 -11.27
N PRO A 142 -28.39 -1.22 -11.51
CA PRO A 142 -29.18 -1.75 -12.65
C PRO A 142 -28.69 -1.29 -14.03
N GLY A 143 -27.39 -1.06 -14.21
CA GLY A 143 -26.76 -0.79 -15.50
C GLY A 143 -26.78 0.66 -15.95
N ILE A 144 -27.21 1.60 -15.10
CA ILE A 144 -27.28 3.02 -15.42
C ILE A 144 -26.49 3.81 -14.36
N ALA A 145 -25.25 4.15 -14.67
CA ALA A 145 -24.38 4.90 -13.76
C ALA A 145 -24.38 6.42 -13.99
N VAL A 146 -24.96 6.88 -15.10
CA VAL A 146 -25.15 8.31 -15.39
C VAL A 146 -26.49 8.82 -14.84
N PRO A 147 -26.60 10.10 -14.45
CA PRO A 147 -27.86 10.73 -14.10
C PRO A 147 -28.89 10.62 -15.23
N GLU A 148 -30.19 10.60 -14.91
CA GLU A 148 -31.24 10.47 -15.90
C GLU A 148 -31.26 11.64 -16.91
N TRP A 149 -30.97 12.86 -16.46
CA TRP A 149 -30.86 14.05 -17.32
C TRP A 149 -29.68 13.97 -18.31
N MET A 150 -28.70 13.09 -18.09
CA MET A 150 -27.55 12.85 -18.98
C MET A 150 -27.85 11.79 -20.07
N ARG A 151 -29.01 11.14 -20.05
CA ARG A 151 -29.42 10.10 -21.03
C ARG A 151 -29.26 10.53 -22.50
N PRO A 152 -29.54 11.78 -22.90
CA PRO A 152 -29.33 12.22 -24.27
C PRO A 152 -27.88 12.11 -24.77
N ALA A 153 -26.88 12.18 -23.86
CA ALA A 153 -25.47 12.02 -24.18
C ALA A 153 -24.96 10.58 -24.02
N THR A 154 -25.85 9.59 -24.07
CA THR A 154 -25.52 8.17 -23.91
C THR A 154 -26.05 7.30 -25.04
N THR A 155 -25.46 6.12 -25.17
CA THR A 155 -25.95 5.06 -26.05
C THR A 155 -26.38 3.85 -25.20
N SER A 156 -27.52 3.27 -25.52
CA SER A 156 -28.04 2.08 -24.86
C SER A 156 -27.70 0.82 -25.65
N TYR A 157 -27.19 -0.18 -24.98
CA TYR A 157 -26.83 -1.48 -25.54
C TYR A 157 -27.63 -2.60 -24.88
N PRO A 158 -28.05 -3.63 -25.64
CA PRO A 158 -28.71 -4.79 -25.04
C PRO A 158 -27.77 -5.48 -24.05
N ALA A 159 -28.37 -6.08 -23.03
CA ALA A 159 -27.63 -6.90 -22.07
C ALA A 159 -26.81 -8.00 -22.78
N PRO A 160 -25.64 -8.37 -22.26
CA PRO A 160 -24.91 -9.53 -22.76
C PRO A 160 -25.77 -10.81 -22.64
N PRO A 161 -25.61 -11.79 -23.52
CA PRO A 161 -26.46 -13.00 -23.55
C PRO A 161 -26.47 -13.78 -22.22
N ASN A 162 -25.44 -13.61 -21.38
CA ASN A 162 -25.27 -14.33 -20.12
C ASN A 162 -25.58 -13.47 -18.87
N SER A 163 -26.09 -12.25 -19.06
CA SER A 163 -26.45 -11.33 -17.97
C SER A 163 -27.94 -11.06 -18.04
N PRO A 164 -28.77 -11.62 -17.18
CA PRO A 164 -30.21 -11.43 -17.25
C PRO A 164 -30.58 -9.97 -16.98
N GLY A 165 -31.07 -9.28 -17.99
CA GLY A 165 -32.07 -8.25 -17.84
C GLY A 165 -31.69 -6.79 -17.90
N ALA A 166 -30.43 -6.36 -17.88
CA ALA A 166 -30.12 -4.94 -17.81
C ALA A 166 -29.58 -4.37 -19.14
N THR A 167 -30.29 -3.42 -19.72
CA THR A 167 -29.75 -2.54 -20.77
C THR A 167 -28.53 -1.78 -20.21
N GLN A 168 -27.40 -1.90 -20.90
CA GLN A 168 -26.20 -1.15 -20.52
C GLN A 168 -26.27 0.25 -21.13
N VAL A 169 -26.10 1.27 -20.30
CA VAL A 169 -26.08 2.67 -20.71
C VAL A 169 -24.69 3.22 -20.60
N VAL A 170 -24.14 3.56 -21.73
CA VAL A 170 -22.72 3.99 -21.86
C VAL A 170 -22.66 5.43 -22.34
N PRO A 171 -21.90 6.32 -21.68
CA PRO A 171 -21.67 7.68 -22.18
C PRO A 171 -21.09 7.68 -23.59
N ASN A 172 -21.47 8.67 -24.36
CA ASN A 172 -20.75 9.01 -25.60
C ASN A 172 -19.52 9.83 -25.18
N TRP A 173 -18.37 9.16 -25.05
CA TRP A 173 -17.15 9.70 -24.44
C TRP A 173 -16.63 10.99 -25.08
N ASP A 174 -16.99 11.26 -26.33
CA ASP A 174 -16.64 12.48 -27.08
C ASP A 174 -17.74 13.55 -27.06
N ASP A 175 -18.84 13.31 -26.35
CA ASP A 175 -19.91 14.29 -26.24
C ASP A 175 -19.48 15.47 -25.37
N PRO A 176 -19.46 16.72 -25.90
CA PRO A 176 -19.04 17.89 -25.13
C PRO A 176 -19.91 18.14 -23.89
N HIS A 177 -21.20 17.79 -23.94
CA HIS A 177 -22.10 17.95 -22.79
C HIS A 177 -21.73 16.97 -21.66
N TYR A 178 -21.37 15.73 -22.03
CA TYR A 178 -20.85 14.74 -21.08
C TYR A 178 -19.56 15.24 -20.41
N LEU A 179 -18.58 15.64 -21.22
CA LEU A 179 -17.26 16.05 -20.75
C LEU A 179 -17.32 17.26 -19.83
N ASP A 180 -18.13 18.25 -20.19
CA ASP A 180 -18.31 19.47 -19.41
C ASP A 180 -19.06 19.18 -18.08
N ALA A 181 -20.12 18.40 -18.12
CA ALA A 181 -20.90 18.06 -16.92
C ALA A 181 -20.10 17.19 -15.95
N PHE A 182 -19.36 16.19 -16.45
CA PHE A 182 -18.49 15.36 -15.62
C PHE A 182 -17.31 16.16 -15.04
N GLY A 183 -16.73 17.07 -15.84
CA GLY A 183 -15.70 17.99 -15.36
C GLY A 183 -16.18 18.88 -14.20
N ARG A 184 -17.43 19.37 -14.25
CA ARG A 184 -18.03 20.11 -13.12
C ARG A 184 -18.21 19.26 -11.87
N LEU A 185 -18.61 17.99 -12.00
CA LEU A 185 -18.66 17.06 -10.87
C LEU A 185 -17.28 16.88 -10.24
N LEU A 186 -16.25 16.61 -11.05
CA LEU A 186 -14.87 16.47 -10.56
C LEU A 186 -14.40 17.72 -9.84
N ALA A 187 -14.65 18.90 -10.40
CA ALA A 187 -14.29 20.17 -9.76
C ALA A 187 -15.00 20.37 -8.40
N ALA A 188 -16.27 19.97 -8.27
CA ALA A 188 -16.99 20.03 -7.00
C ALA A 188 -16.43 19.04 -5.97
N LEU A 189 -16.12 17.80 -6.39
CA LEU A 189 -15.45 16.81 -5.55
C LEU A 189 -14.07 17.31 -5.08
N GLY A 190 -13.29 17.90 -5.99
CA GLY A 190 -11.98 18.48 -5.66
C GLY A 190 -12.07 19.58 -4.61
N ARG A 191 -13.00 20.55 -4.80
CA ARG A 191 -13.22 21.61 -3.80
C ARG A 191 -13.56 21.09 -2.41
N ARG A 192 -14.24 19.94 -2.33
CA ARG A 192 -14.67 19.36 -1.06
C ARG A 192 -13.62 18.45 -0.43
N TYR A 193 -12.93 17.64 -1.23
CA TYR A 193 -12.14 16.51 -0.73
C TYR A 193 -10.65 16.56 -1.06
N ASP A 194 -10.20 17.41 -2.00
CA ASP A 194 -8.76 17.46 -2.27
C ASP A 194 -7.99 17.97 -1.05
N GLY A 195 -7.01 17.21 -0.62
CA GLY A 195 -6.26 17.48 0.59
C GLY A 195 -6.91 17.03 1.91
N ASP A 196 -8.13 16.51 1.90
CA ASP A 196 -8.69 15.80 3.06
C ASP A 196 -7.89 14.50 3.28
N GLU A 197 -7.17 14.41 4.41
CA GLU A 197 -6.29 13.25 4.66
C GLU A 197 -7.05 11.94 4.87
N ARG A 198 -8.36 11.97 5.11
CA ARG A 198 -9.21 10.78 5.17
C ARG A 198 -9.42 10.16 3.78
N LEU A 199 -9.30 10.97 2.71
CA LEU A 199 -9.24 10.49 1.33
C LEU A 199 -7.78 10.22 0.96
N ALA A 200 -7.37 8.96 1.04
CA ALA A 200 -5.99 8.56 0.76
C ALA A 200 -5.68 8.57 -0.74
N VAL A 201 -6.64 8.10 -1.54
CA VAL A 201 -6.46 7.87 -2.98
C VAL A 201 -7.71 8.28 -3.74
N PHE A 202 -7.54 8.96 -4.87
CA PHE A 202 -8.58 9.16 -5.86
C PHE A 202 -8.22 8.42 -7.16
N GLU A 203 -9.10 7.57 -7.64
CA GLU A 203 -8.90 6.84 -8.89
C GLU A 203 -9.38 7.69 -10.07
N PHE A 204 -8.57 7.79 -11.12
CA PHE A 204 -8.95 8.45 -12.38
C PHE A 204 -10.35 8.03 -12.81
N SER A 205 -11.20 9.01 -13.02
CA SER A 205 -12.63 8.84 -13.23
C SER A 205 -13.10 9.51 -14.54
N GLY A 206 -14.24 9.04 -15.06
CA GLY A 206 -14.90 9.65 -16.23
C GLY A 206 -14.71 8.90 -17.54
N TYR A 207 -13.97 7.79 -17.55
CA TYR A 207 -13.86 6.91 -18.69
C TYR A 207 -13.76 5.45 -18.25
N SER A 208 -14.43 4.57 -18.96
CA SER A 208 -14.27 3.12 -18.86
C SER A 208 -14.36 2.51 -20.24
N GLN A 209 -13.44 1.61 -20.56
CA GLN A 209 -13.48 0.95 -21.86
C GLN A 209 -14.72 0.06 -21.97
N PHE A 210 -15.45 0.23 -23.05
CA PHE A 210 -16.62 -0.58 -23.39
C PHE A 210 -16.54 -1.02 -24.84
N ARG A 211 -16.42 -2.34 -25.07
CA ARG A 211 -16.32 -2.93 -26.42
C ARG A 211 -15.28 -2.17 -27.28
N ASP A 212 -15.63 -1.89 -28.53
CA ASP A 212 -14.78 -1.19 -29.48
C ASP A 212 -15.03 0.33 -29.52
N GLN A 213 -15.69 0.89 -28.49
CA GLN A 213 -15.91 2.33 -28.43
C GLN A 213 -14.56 3.06 -28.35
N SER A 214 -14.33 3.92 -29.32
CA SER A 214 -13.19 4.82 -29.32
C SER A 214 -13.52 6.10 -28.53
N VAL A 215 -12.48 6.70 -28.01
CA VAL A 215 -12.50 8.04 -27.40
C VAL A 215 -11.41 8.88 -28.06
N SER A 216 -11.69 10.11 -28.41
CA SER A 216 -10.71 10.99 -29.04
C SER A 216 -9.61 11.40 -28.07
N VAL A 217 -8.42 11.69 -28.59
CA VAL A 217 -7.31 12.23 -27.79
C VAL A 217 -7.68 13.57 -27.14
N ALA A 218 -8.52 14.36 -27.78
CA ALA A 218 -8.98 15.64 -27.23
C ALA A 218 -9.85 15.43 -25.97
N SER A 219 -10.79 14.49 -26.02
CA SER A 219 -11.64 14.14 -24.87
C SER A 219 -10.84 13.52 -23.73
N ILE A 220 -9.85 12.65 -24.04
CA ILE A 220 -8.92 12.12 -23.04
C ILE A 220 -8.17 13.26 -22.35
N ARG A 221 -7.62 14.22 -23.09
CA ARG A 221 -6.91 15.38 -22.51
C ARG A 221 -7.81 16.19 -21.60
N GLN A 222 -9.06 16.41 -21.98
CA GLN A 222 -10.02 17.15 -21.16
C GLN A 222 -10.33 16.40 -19.85
N LEU A 223 -10.56 15.07 -19.92
CA LEU A 223 -10.78 14.25 -18.72
C LEU A 223 -9.55 14.18 -17.82
N VAL A 224 -8.35 14.06 -18.40
CA VAL A 224 -7.11 14.09 -17.63
C VAL A 224 -6.93 15.41 -16.91
N ALA A 225 -7.12 16.53 -17.62
CA ALA A 225 -7.04 17.87 -17.03
C ALA A 225 -8.05 18.02 -15.87
N ALA A 226 -9.30 17.58 -16.07
CA ALA A 226 -10.34 17.67 -15.04
C ALA A 226 -9.99 16.87 -13.77
N ASN A 227 -9.44 15.66 -13.90
CA ASN A 227 -9.01 14.86 -12.75
C ASN A 227 -7.81 15.49 -12.02
N VAL A 228 -6.80 15.94 -12.76
CA VAL A 228 -5.57 16.53 -12.22
C VAL A 228 -5.84 17.87 -11.54
N ASP A 229 -6.66 18.73 -12.15
CA ASP A 229 -7.01 20.04 -11.60
C ASP A 229 -7.94 19.91 -10.38
N ALA A 230 -8.73 18.83 -10.30
CA ALA A 230 -9.58 18.56 -9.14
C ALA A 230 -8.80 18.02 -7.94
N PHE A 231 -7.76 17.19 -8.16
CA PHE A 231 -7.05 16.50 -7.09
C PHE A 231 -5.53 16.67 -7.16
N PRO A 232 -4.99 17.90 -7.13
CA PRO A 232 -3.54 18.12 -7.16
C PRO A 232 -2.81 17.65 -5.90
N HIS A 233 -3.49 17.53 -4.76
CA HIS A 233 -2.89 17.16 -3.47
C HIS A 233 -3.20 15.73 -3.05
N THR A 234 -4.29 15.14 -3.51
CA THR A 234 -4.66 13.75 -3.22
C THR A 234 -3.90 12.80 -4.15
N GLN A 235 -3.47 11.64 -3.63
CA GLN A 235 -2.81 10.62 -4.45
C GLN A 235 -3.72 10.15 -5.57
N LEU A 236 -3.33 10.36 -6.82
CA LEU A 236 -4.02 9.81 -7.98
C LEU A 236 -3.51 8.41 -8.32
N VAL A 237 -4.41 7.54 -8.74
CA VAL A 237 -4.09 6.27 -9.39
C VAL A 237 -4.90 6.11 -10.68
N VAL A 238 -4.39 5.33 -11.63
CA VAL A 238 -5.03 5.09 -12.92
C VAL A 238 -5.05 3.63 -13.28
N ASN A 239 -6.17 3.16 -13.83
CA ASN A 239 -6.20 1.87 -14.51
C ASN A 239 -5.51 2.01 -15.87
N PRO A 240 -4.39 1.30 -16.12
CA PRO A 240 -3.55 1.52 -17.29
C PRO A 240 -4.04 0.82 -18.55
N GLN A 241 -5.30 0.40 -18.64
CA GLN A 241 -5.83 -0.31 -19.81
C GLN A 241 -5.89 0.57 -21.06
N ASN A 242 -6.16 1.87 -20.91
CA ASN A 242 -6.10 2.80 -22.05
C ASN A 242 -4.73 3.50 -22.08
N PRO A 243 -3.92 3.17 -23.10
CA PRO A 243 -2.55 3.69 -23.21
C PRO A 243 -2.48 5.20 -23.44
N GLU A 244 -3.49 5.83 -24.05
CA GLU A 244 -3.48 7.27 -24.26
C GLU A 244 -3.78 8.03 -22.94
N ILE A 245 -4.67 7.52 -22.10
CA ILE A 245 -4.88 8.08 -20.75
C ILE A 245 -3.58 8.02 -19.94
N VAL A 246 -2.89 6.88 -19.97
CA VAL A 246 -1.60 6.71 -19.30
C VAL A 246 -0.57 7.71 -19.84
N ARG A 247 -0.47 7.85 -21.16
CA ARG A 247 0.44 8.82 -21.79
C ARG A 247 0.20 10.24 -21.28
N GLN A 248 -1.06 10.67 -21.26
CA GLN A 248 -1.41 12.02 -20.83
C GLN A 248 -1.20 12.22 -19.30
N LEU A 249 -1.57 11.25 -18.48
CA LEU A 249 -1.40 11.33 -17.02
C LEU A 249 0.05 11.25 -16.55
N LEU A 250 0.91 10.53 -17.28
CA LEU A 250 2.32 10.40 -16.92
C LEU A 250 3.22 11.42 -17.62
N ALA A 251 2.66 12.34 -18.40
CA ALA A 251 3.41 13.43 -19.02
C ALA A 251 3.99 14.38 -17.96
N ASP A 252 5.19 14.88 -18.18
CA ASP A 252 5.94 15.69 -17.20
C ASP A 252 5.23 16.98 -16.81
N ASP A 253 4.53 17.63 -17.73
CA ASP A 253 3.77 18.86 -17.48
C ASP A 253 2.54 18.61 -16.61
N VAL A 254 1.96 17.43 -16.69
CA VAL A 254 0.84 16.99 -15.85
C VAL A 254 1.34 16.58 -14.47
N THR A 255 2.38 15.75 -14.41
CA THR A 255 2.91 15.23 -13.13
C THR A 255 3.48 16.33 -12.23
N LYS A 256 3.99 17.42 -12.79
CA LYS A 256 4.48 18.58 -12.03
C LYS A 256 3.38 19.32 -11.25
N LYS A 257 2.11 19.14 -11.60
CA LYS A 257 0.97 19.72 -10.90
C LYS A 257 0.57 18.93 -9.65
N LEU A 258 1.02 17.69 -9.53
CA LEU A 258 0.60 16.75 -8.48
C LEU A 258 1.61 16.71 -7.34
N SER A 259 1.13 16.51 -6.13
CA SER A 259 1.96 16.34 -4.91
C SER A 259 2.78 15.05 -4.90
N GLY A 260 2.40 14.06 -5.70
CA GLY A 260 3.09 12.76 -5.81
C GLY A 260 2.91 12.13 -7.18
N PRO A 261 3.68 11.07 -7.47
CA PRO A 261 3.57 10.35 -8.73
C PRO A 261 2.22 9.62 -8.85
N VAL A 262 1.61 9.64 -10.02
CA VAL A 262 0.38 8.86 -10.30
C VAL A 262 0.67 7.37 -10.13
N GLY A 263 -0.12 6.69 -9.31
CA GLY A 263 -0.05 5.26 -9.08
C GLY A 263 -0.84 4.45 -10.11
N ILE A 264 -0.79 3.14 -9.95
CA ILE A 264 -1.47 2.18 -10.84
C ILE A 264 -2.61 1.51 -10.08
N ARG A 265 -3.78 1.45 -10.71
CA ARG A 265 -4.90 0.63 -10.30
C ARG A 265 -5.05 -0.54 -11.28
N SER A 266 -5.09 -1.76 -10.78
CA SER A 266 -5.29 -2.93 -11.63
C SER A 266 -6.39 -3.81 -11.06
N ASP A 267 -7.36 -4.13 -11.89
CA ASP A 267 -8.38 -5.11 -11.56
C ASP A 267 -7.90 -6.52 -11.95
N CYS A 268 -8.52 -7.54 -11.38
CA CYS A 268 -8.34 -8.93 -11.78
C CYS A 268 -6.98 -9.57 -11.42
N LEU A 269 -6.44 -9.28 -10.23
CA LEU A 269 -5.30 -10.03 -9.68
C LEU A 269 -5.57 -11.56 -9.75
N GLY A 270 -4.57 -12.33 -10.11
CA GLY A 270 -4.68 -13.77 -10.37
C GLY A 270 -5.13 -14.11 -11.81
N VAL A 271 -5.81 -13.18 -12.50
CA VAL A 271 -6.23 -13.33 -13.91
C VAL A 271 -5.39 -12.44 -14.82
N ALA A 272 -5.38 -11.14 -14.56
CA ALA A 272 -4.60 -10.16 -15.30
C ALA A 272 -3.44 -9.61 -14.45
N SER A 273 -2.36 -9.20 -15.10
CA SER A 273 -1.22 -8.57 -14.42
C SER A 273 -1.44 -7.07 -14.25
N PRO A 274 -0.87 -6.44 -13.20
CA PRO A 274 -0.87 -4.98 -13.02
C PRO A 274 -0.26 -4.21 -14.20
N LEU A 275 0.74 -4.78 -14.87
CA LEU A 275 1.20 -4.26 -16.15
C LEU A 275 0.23 -4.73 -17.24
N PRO A 276 -0.42 -3.83 -18.01
CA PRO A 276 -1.40 -4.23 -19.01
C PRO A 276 -0.78 -5.02 -20.16
N GLY A 277 -1.56 -5.93 -20.78
CA GLY A 277 -1.08 -6.80 -21.84
C GLY A 277 -0.48 -6.05 -23.04
N TRP A 278 -0.99 -4.86 -23.38
CA TRP A 278 -0.41 -4.01 -24.42
C TRP A 278 1.01 -3.50 -24.08
N ALA A 279 1.36 -3.44 -22.78
CA ALA A 279 2.69 -3.04 -22.33
C ALA A 279 3.62 -4.24 -22.08
N GLU A 280 3.08 -5.43 -21.83
CA GLU A 280 3.86 -6.66 -21.63
C GLU A 280 4.29 -7.31 -22.95
N SER A 281 3.42 -7.33 -23.96
CA SER A 281 3.59 -8.17 -25.15
C SER A 281 4.71 -7.74 -26.09
N GLY A 282 5.31 -6.56 -25.92
CA GLY A 282 6.45 -6.08 -26.72
C GLY A 282 6.21 -5.99 -28.24
N ASP A 283 5.28 -6.81 -28.75
CA ASP A 283 4.96 -6.99 -30.16
C ASP A 283 3.81 -6.11 -30.66
N SER A 284 3.06 -5.48 -29.75
CA SER A 284 1.97 -4.63 -30.21
C SER A 284 2.54 -3.43 -30.95
N GLN A 285 1.91 -3.06 -32.06
CA GLN A 285 2.25 -1.85 -32.81
C GLN A 285 2.27 -0.61 -31.89
N TYR A 286 1.54 -0.70 -30.77
CA TYR A 286 1.46 0.30 -29.74
C TYR A 286 2.77 0.42 -28.94
N VAL A 287 3.37 -0.70 -28.51
CA VAL A 287 4.64 -0.72 -27.75
C VAL A 287 5.79 -0.21 -28.60
N ARG A 288 5.86 -0.61 -29.86
CA ARG A 288 6.93 -0.17 -30.80
C ARG A 288 7.06 1.34 -30.96
N ASN A 289 5.97 2.08 -30.72
CA ASN A 289 5.94 3.54 -30.85
C ASN A 289 5.87 4.26 -29.48
N ASN A 290 5.90 3.53 -28.35
CA ASN A 290 5.56 4.07 -27.03
C ASN A 290 6.45 3.57 -25.88
N ASP A 291 7.70 3.25 -26.15
CA ASP A 291 8.66 2.79 -25.13
C ASP A 291 8.71 3.71 -23.90
N ALA A 292 8.60 5.03 -24.12
CA ALA A 292 8.58 6.01 -23.04
C ALA A 292 7.39 5.80 -22.09
N VAL A 293 6.19 5.49 -22.60
CA VAL A 293 4.98 5.24 -21.79
C VAL A 293 5.12 3.94 -21.02
N VAL A 294 5.62 2.88 -21.66
CA VAL A 294 5.87 1.58 -21.00
C VAL A 294 6.89 1.73 -19.88
N ASN A 295 7.99 2.46 -20.15
CA ASN A 295 9.02 2.73 -19.16
C ASN A 295 8.47 3.58 -17.98
N ALA A 296 7.63 4.58 -18.28
CA ALA A 296 6.98 5.38 -17.25
C ALA A 296 6.09 4.51 -16.35
N ILE A 297 5.29 3.59 -16.90
CA ILE A 297 4.50 2.65 -16.09
C ILE A 297 5.42 1.80 -15.20
N LYS A 298 6.45 1.20 -15.77
CA LYS A 298 7.41 0.36 -15.01
C LYS A 298 8.06 1.13 -13.87
N GLN A 299 8.40 2.40 -14.07
CA GLN A 299 8.90 3.27 -12.99
C GLN A 299 7.85 3.51 -11.92
N ARG A 300 6.57 3.72 -12.30
CA ARG A 300 5.47 3.93 -11.36
C ARG A 300 5.20 2.71 -10.50
N LEU A 301 5.34 1.50 -11.02
CA LEU A 301 5.23 0.27 -10.22
C LEU A 301 6.18 0.26 -9.01
N ARG A 302 7.32 0.96 -9.07
CA ARG A 302 8.33 1.04 -7.99
C ARG A 302 8.24 2.30 -7.13
N SER A 303 7.65 3.37 -7.63
CA SER A 303 7.70 4.71 -7.01
C SER A 303 6.36 5.28 -6.60
N ALA A 304 5.26 4.60 -6.90
CA ALA A 304 3.90 5.03 -6.64
C ALA A 304 3.05 3.85 -6.13
N PRO A 305 1.89 4.07 -5.52
CA PRO A 305 1.03 2.98 -5.08
C PRO A 305 0.57 2.12 -6.26
N VAL A 306 0.61 0.80 -6.08
CA VAL A 306 -0.01 -0.18 -6.97
C VAL A 306 -1.13 -0.85 -6.19
N ILE A 307 -2.36 -0.61 -6.60
CA ILE A 307 -3.58 -1.09 -5.93
C ILE A 307 -4.25 -2.12 -6.82
N THR A 308 -4.48 -3.32 -6.31
CA THR A 308 -5.08 -4.40 -7.07
C THR A 308 -6.38 -4.89 -6.45
N GLU A 309 -7.18 -5.56 -7.26
CA GLU A 309 -8.42 -6.22 -6.83
C GLU A 309 -8.43 -7.65 -7.33
N TRP A 310 -8.72 -8.61 -6.43
CA TRP A 310 -8.94 -9.98 -6.83
C TRP A 310 -10.19 -10.09 -7.70
N CYS A 311 -10.11 -10.78 -8.81
CA CYS A 311 -11.29 -11.14 -9.61
C CYS A 311 -11.91 -12.47 -9.14
N SER A 312 -13.12 -12.73 -9.56
CA SER A 312 -13.69 -14.07 -9.44
C SER A 312 -12.83 -15.08 -10.21
N LEU A 313 -12.64 -16.25 -9.62
CA LEU A 313 -11.93 -17.35 -10.28
C LEU A 313 -12.64 -17.68 -11.60
N PRO A 314 -11.96 -17.61 -12.76
CA PRO A 314 -12.59 -17.96 -14.03
C PRO A 314 -13.08 -19.43 -14.04
N GLY A 315 -14.23 -19.67 -14.64
CA GLY A 315 -14.78 -21.02 -14.75
C GLY A 315 -13.80 -21.98 -15.45
N GLY A 316 -13.51 -23.11 -14.80
CA GLY A 316 -12.56 -24.11 -15.31
C GLY A 316 -11.08 -23.78 -15.09
N ALA A 317 -10.75 -22.65 -14.48
CA ALA A 317 -9.37 -22.34 -14.12
C ALA A 317 -8.90 -23.19 -12.93
N ASP A 318 -7.58 -23.48 -12.90
CA ASP A 318 -6.94 -24.11 -11.74
C ASP A 318 -6.88 -23.12 -10.57
N PRO A 319 -7.54 -23.38 -9.43
CA PRO A 319 -7.51 -22.48 -8.27
C PRO A 319 -6.09 -22.26 -7.73
N LYS A 320 -5.26 -23.31 -7.72
CA LYS A 320 -3.89 -23.19 -7.22
C LYS A 320 -3.07 -22.25 -8.09
N GLY A 321 -3.07 -22.47 -9.40
CA GLY A 321 -2.35 -21.61 -10.36
C GLY A 321 -2.85 -20.17 -10.32
N TYR A 322 -4.14 -19.94 -10.07
CA TYR A 322 -4.71 -18.61 -9.90
C TYR A 322 -4.12 -17.86 -8.69
N TYR A 323 -4.04 -18.50 -7.51
CA TYR A 323 -3.47 -17.86 -6.32
C TYR A 323 -1.95 -17.76 -6.37
N GLU A 324 -1.25 -18.73 -6.96
CA GLU A 324 0.18 -18.66 -7.21
C GLU A 324 0.53 -17.49 -8.14
N LYS A 325 -0.24 -17.32 -9.23
CA LYS A 325 -0.09 -16.15 -10.11
C LYS A 325 -0.33 -14.84 -9.36
N GLY A 326 -1.38 -14.76 -8.54
CA GLY A 326 -1.68 -13.56 -7.76
C GLY A 326 -0.54 -13.20 -6.80
N LEU A 327 0.00 -14.16 -6.07
CA LEU A 327 1.15 -13.97 -5.18
C LEU A 327 2.40 -13.53 -5.97
N HIS A 328 2.68 -14.19 -7.09
CA HIS A 328 3.77 -13.82 -7.97
C HIS A 328 3.62 -12.38 -8.48
N ASP A 329 2.42 -11.99 -8.93
CA ASP A 329 2.16 -10.65 -9.44
C ASP A 329 2.25 -9.59 -8.34
N VAL A 330 1.84 -9.89 -7.10
CA VAL A 330 2.03 -9.00 -5.96
C VAL A 330 3.51 -8.66 -5.77
N VAL A 331 4.38 -9.67 -5.82
CA VAL A 331 5.82 -9.48 -5.65
C VAL A 331 6.44 -8.78 -6.86
N LYS A 332 6.17 -9.29 -8.06
CA LYS A 332 6.78 -8.82 -9.33
C LYS A 332 6.45 -7.35 -9.65
N TYR A 333 5.22 -6.93 -9.37
CA TYR A 333 4.74 -5.59 -9.73
C TYR A 333 4.64 -4.63 -8.56
N HIS A 334 5.29 -4.95 -7.45
CA HIS A 334 5.37 -4.08 -6.26
C HIS A 334 3.98 -3.63 -5.77
N VAL A 335 3.04 -4.58 -5.68
CA VAL A 335 1.68 -4.28 -5.25
C VAL A 335 1.68 -3.75 -3.81
N SER A 336 1.06 -2.60 -3.62
CA SER A 336 0.91 -1.95 -2.30
C SER A 336 -0.28 -2.51 -1.54
N MET A 337 -1.41 -2.73 -2.22
CA MET A 337 -2.65 -3.21 -1.61
C MET A 337 -3.38 -4.19 -2.52
N THR A 338 -4.03 -5.18 -1.91
CA THR A 338 -4.96 -6.11 -2.53
C THR A 338 -6.34 -5.98 -1.91
N SER A 339 -7.41 -6.34 -2.63
CA SER A 339 -8.76 -6.29 -2.08
C SER A 339 -9.13 -7.55 -1.31
N SER A 340 -10.15 -7.43 -0.46
CA SER A 340 -10.89 -8.55 0.09
C SER A 340 -11.96 -9.11 -0.87
N ALA A 341 -12.19 -8.47 -2.01
CA ALA A 341 -13.22 -8.84 -2.97
C ALA A 341 -13.01 -10.24 -3.55
N ASN A 342 -14.11 -10.86 -3.96
CA ASN A 342 -14.12 -12.14 -4.68
C ASN A 342 -13.47 -13.32 -3.95
N PHE A 343 -13.38 -13.28 -2.63
CA PHE A 343 -12.94 -14.45 -1.86
C PHE A 343 -13.96 -15.59 -1.99
N PRO A 344 -13.57 -16.79 -2.44
CA PRO A 344 -14.52 -17.81 -2.89
C PRO A 344 -15.34 -18.45 -1.77
N ASP A 345 -14.94 -18.30 -0.53
CA ASP A 345 -15.66 -18.83 0.64
C ASP A 345 -16.72 -17.86 1.20
N ARG A 346 -16.92 -16.71 0.58
CA ARG A 346 -17.85 -15.69 1.04
C ARG A 346 -19.24 -16.26 1.31
N ASP A 347 -19.76 -17.02 0.37
CA ASP A 347 -21.13 -17.56 0.39
C ASP A 347 -21.15 -19.08 0.71
N SER A 348 -19.99 -19.66 1.04
CA SER A 348 -19.83 -21.07 1.35
C SER A 348 -20.06 -21.35 2.83
N THR A 349 -20.56 -22.53 3.15
CA THR A 349 -20.68 -23.07 4.52
C THR A 349 -19.42 -23.76 4.99
N SER A 350 -18.48 -24.06 4.09
CA SER A 350 -17.21 -24.72 4.36
C SER A 350 -16.04 -23.78 4.13
N ALA A 351 -14.95 -23.98 4.88
CA ALA A 351 -13.74 -23.22 4.69
C ALA A 351 -13.07 -23.59 3.36
N MET A 352 -12.37 -22.62 2.77
CA MET A 352 -11.46 -22.81 1.64
C MET A 352 -10.37 -23.82 1.97
N ASP A 353 -9.86 -24.55 0.98
CA ASP A 353 -8.71 -25.41 1.15
C ASP A 353 -7.54 -24.65 1.83
N PRO A 354 -6.94 -25.22 2.90
CA PRO A 354 -5.92 -24.50 3.67
C PRO A 354 -4.69 -24.08 2.85
N LYS A 355 -4.33 -24.81 1.79
CA LYS A 355 -3.19 -24.45 0.93
C LYS A 355 -3.53 -23.26 0.03
N LEU A 356 -4.75 -23.22 -0.49
CA LEU A 356 -5.22 -22.09 -1.29
C LEU A 356 -5.38 -20.82 -0.42
N TYR A 357 -5.93 -21.00 0.78
CA TYR A 357 -6.00 -19.91 1.76
C TYR A 357 -4.61 -19.36 2.11
N ALA A 358 -3.62 -20.23 2.32
CA ALA A 358 -2.26 -19.81 2.62
C ALA A 358 -1.65 -18.94 1.50
N LEU A 359 -1.86 -19.29 0.22
CA LEU A 359 -1.40 -18.50 -0.92
C LEU A 359 -2.07 -17.12 -0.97
N TRP A 360 -3.39 -17.07 -0.81
CA TRP A 360 -4.14 -15.83 -0.77
C TRP A 360 -3.71 -14.94 0.40
N ALA A 361 -3.59 -15.49 1.60
CA ALA A 361 -3.17 -14.75 2.79
C ALA A 361 -1.72 -14.27 2.68
N GLN A 362 -0.83 -15.08 2.09
CA GLN A 362 0.55 -14.69 1.83
C GLN A 362 0.63 -13.53 0.81
N ALA A 363 -0.18 -13.53 -0.24
CA ALA A 363 -0.25 -12.42 -1.19
C ALA A 363 -0.67 -11.11 -0.49
N ASN A 364 -1.69 -11.17 0.37
CA ASN A 364 -2.11 -10.00 1.17
C ASN A 364 -1.02 -9.55 2.16
N ALA A 365 -0.34 -10.49 2.83
CA ALA A 365 0.73 -10.16 3.77
C ALA A 365 1.97 -9.58 3.08
N ALA A 366 2.29 -10.03 1.87
CA ALA A 366 3.41 -9.54 1.07
C ALA A 366 3.14 -8.16 0.47
N ALA A 367 1.88 -7.82 0.18
CA ALA A 367 1.51 -6.54 -0.40
C ALA A 367 1.92 -5.37 0.49
N GLY A 368 2.52 -4.35 -0.12
CA GLY A 368 3.00 -3.15 0.55
C GLY A 368 4.35 -3.32 1.24
N TYR A 369 4.63 -2.42 2.16
CA TYR A 369 5.90 -2.36 2.86
C TYR A 369 5.90 -3.19 4.16
N ARG A 370 7.05 -3.79 4.48
CA ARG A 370 7.32 -4.55 5.73
C ARG A 370 8.73 -4.25 6.18
N TYR A 371 8.93 -3.07 6.78
CA TYR A 371 10.26 -2.68 7.24
C TYR A 371 10.64 -3.38 8.53
N SER A 372 11.90 -3.78 8.62
CA SER A 372 12.58 -4.19 9.84
C SER A 372 13.83 -3.37 10.02
N VAL A 373 14.30 -3.23 11.25
CA VAL A 373 15.49 -2.47 11.62
C VAL A 373 16.28 -3.21 12.67
N GLN A 374 17.61 -3.27 12.49
CA GLN A 374 18.51 -3.88 13.47
C GLN A 374 19.87 -3.20 13.49
N ALA A 375 20.49 -3.09 14.65
CA ALA A 375 21.89 -2.70 14.72
C ALA A 375 22.79 -3.87 14.33
N ARG A 376 23.84 -3.59 13.57
CA ARG A 376 24.82 -4.62 13.16
C ARG A 376 25.76 -4.94 14.31
N PRO A 377 25.85 -6.21 14.75
CA PRO A 377 26.80 -6.62 15.78
C PRO A 377 28.26 -6.28 15.39
N GLY A 378 29.04 -5.82 16.36
CA GLY A 378 30.47 -5.50 16.13
C GLY A 378 30.73 -4.26 15.30
N SER A 379 29.72 -3.47 14.94
CA SER A 379 29.85 -2.25 14.13
C SER A 379 29.98 -0.96 14.96
N GLN A 380 30.04 -1.08 16.29
CA GLN A 380 30.15 0.07 17.19
C GLN A 380 31.55 0.65 17.19
N SER A 381 31.63 1.97 17.29
CA SER A 381 32.87 2.70 17.48
C SER A 381 32.64 3.92 18.37
N ILE A 382 33.74 4.40 19.01
CA ILE A 382 33.72 5.64 19.79
C ILE A 382 34.88 6.51 19.30
N GLN A 383 34.56 7.76 19.02
CA GLN A 383 35.53 8.78 18.70
C GLN A 383 35.27 10.01 19.57
N GLY A 384 36.13 10.22 20.56
CA GLY A 384 35.96 11.26 21.57
C GLY A 384 34.67 11.06 22.36
N LYS A 385 33.71 11.99 22.21
CA LYS A 385 32.38 11.93 22.85
C LYS A 385 31.25 11.47 21.93
N VAL A 386 31.57 10.87 20.80
CA VAL A 386 30.57 10.37 19.86
C VAL A 386 30.66 8.85 19.78
N ALA A 387 29.58 8.17 20.11
CA ALA A 387 29.42 6.75 19.82
C ALA A 387 28.69 6.57 18.48
N ALA A 388 29.18 5.65 17.66
CA ALA A 388 28.57 5.34 16.38
C ALA A 388 28.22 3.84 16.29
N ILE A 389 27.11 3.50 15.62
CA ILE A 389 26.71 2.13 15.31
C ILE A 389 26.06 2.07 13.95
N SER A 390 26.39 1.04 13.17
CA SER A 390 25.69 0.77 11.91
C SER A 390 24.35 0.10 12.17
N VAL A 391 23.31 0.61 11.51
CA VAL A 391 21.95 0.12 11.60
C VAL A 391 21.48 -0.28 10.21
N GLU A 392 20.98 -1.49 10.08
CA GLU A 392 20.44 -2.01 8.85
C GLU A 392 18.92 -1.90 8.86
N TRP A 393 18.38 -1.29 7.80
CA TRP A 393 16.97 -1.26 7.47
C TRP A 393 16.69 -2.24 6.34
N THR A 394 15.68 -3.06 6.49
CA THR A 394 15.30 -4.08 5.50
C THR A 394 13.82 -3.97 5.20
N ASN A 395 13.44 -3.96 3.92
CA ASN A 395 12.05 -4.11 3.52
C ASN A 395 11.81 -5.53 3.01
N TYR A 396 10.95 -6.27 3.71
CA TYR A 396 10.51 -7.61 3.36
C TYR A 396 9.21 -7.62 2.56
N GLY A 397 8.58 -6.47 2.32
CA GLY A 397 7.35 -6.33 1.57
C GLY A 397 7.59 -6.14 0.07
N ALA A 398 6.52 -6.28 -0.70
CA ALA A 398 6.58 -6.16 -2.16
C ALA A 398 6.80 -4.72 -2.64
N ALA A 399 6.34 -3.72 -1.88
CA ALA A 399 6.41 -2.30 -2.24
C ALA A 399 7.11 -1.47 -1.16
N ALA A 400 7.54 -0.28 -1.53
CA ALA A 400 7.96 0.74 -0.58
C ALA A 400 6.76 1.55 -0.06
N ALA A 401 6.91 2.21 1.11
CA ALA A 401 5.95 3.19 1.57
C ALA A 401 6.00 4.43 0.66
N THR A 402 4.85 4.86 0.17
CA THR A 402 4.76 6.01 -0.75
C THR A 402 4.46 7.32 -0.03
N GLU A 403 4.04 7.24 1.23
CA GLU A 403 3.63 8.38 2.06
C GLU A 403 4.76 8.97 2.91
N GLY A 404 4.45 10.04 3.64
CA GLY A 404 5.36 10.77 4.51
C GLY A 404 5.59 10.06 5.85
N TRP A 405 6.49 9.10 5.88
CA TRP A 405 6.98 8.43 7.07
C TRP A 405 8.43 8.82 7.32
N ALA A 406 8.76 9.22 8.55
CA ALA A 406 10.11 9.61 8.94
C ALA A 406 10.73 8.60 9.90
N PRO A 407 11.72 7.84 9.46
CA PRO A 407 12.50 6.99 10.35
C PRO A 407 13.41 7.85 11.25
N ASN A 408 13.51 7.46 12.50
CA ASN A 408 14.38 8.12 13.47
C ASN A 408 14.83 7.15 14.57
N TYR A 409 15.79 7.63 15.37
CA TYR A 409 16.28 6.90 16.54
C TYR A 409 16.06 7.74 17.78
N LYS A 410 15.71 7.11 18.89
CA LYS A 410 15.50 7.74 20.18
C LYS A 410 16.39 7.06 21.23
N LEU A 411 17.25 7.83 21.87
CA LEU A 411 17.98 7.34 23.04
C LEU A 411 17.10 7.54 24.27
N VAL A 412 16.83 6.44 24.95
CA VAL A 412 15.91 6.37 26.09
C VAL A 412 16.69 5.96 27.32
N ASP A 413 16.51 6.68 28.43
CA ASP A 413 17.14 6.36 29.70
C ASP A 413 16.40 5.22 30.44
N TYR A 414 16.92 4.84 31.60
CA TYR A 414 16.36 3.77 32.44
C TYR A 414 14.95 4.09 32.98
N THR A 415 14.52 5.35 32.95
CA THR A 415 13.17 5.77 33.36
C THR A 415 12.17 5.67 32.22
N GLY A 416 12.64 5.44 30.99
CA GLY A 416 11.85 5.47 29.79
C GLY A 416 11.75 6.85 29.12
N ALA A 417 12.46 7.86 29.64
CA ALA A 417 12.49 9.20 29.05
C ALA A 417 13.38 9.26 27.80
N VAL A 418 12.90 9.91 26.75
CA VAL A 418 13.70 10.18 25.54
C VAL A 418 14.66 11.32 25.82
N VAL A 419 15.95 11.04 25.87
CA VAL A 419 17.01 12.03 26.15
C VAL A 419 17.65 12.60 24.88
N ARG A 420 17.54 11.89 23.74
CA ARG A 420 17.98 12.36 22.41
C ARG A 420 17.04 11.81 21.35
N THR A 421 16.79 12.60 20.31
CA THR A 421 16.17 12.17 19.05
C THR A 421 17.15 12.41 17.93
N LEU A 422 17.42 11.40 17.12
CA LEU A 422 18.41 11.40 16.05
C LEU A 422 17.68 11.03 14.74
N PRO A 423 17.76 11.86 13.68
CA PRO A 423 17.16 11.51 12.41
C PRO A 423 17.89 10.33 11.77
N ALA A 424 17.16 9.43 11.14
CA ALA A 424 17.75 8.44 10.25
C ALA A 424 18.01 9.05 8.88
N THR A 425 19.04 8.56 8.18
CA THR A 425 19.37 9.02 6.82
C THR A 425 18.77 8.12 5.75
N VAL A 426 18.20 6.98 6.12
CA VAL A 426 17.56 6.05 5.19
C VAL A 426 16.30 6.66 4.56
N ASN A 427 16.15 6.48 3.26
CA ASN A 427 14.94 6.83 2.54
C ASN A 427 14.06 5.59 2.33
N LEU A 428 13.00 5.44 3.13
CA LEU A 428 12.10 4.30 3.04
C LEU A 428 11.38 4.19 1.69
N LYS A 429 11.15 5.31 0.98
CA LYS A 429 10.48 5.33 -0.32
C LYS A 429 11.30 4.67 -1.44
N THR A 430 12.61 4.56 -1.26
CA THR A 430 13.50 3.92 -2.25
C THR A 430 13.90 2.51 -1.85
N LEU A 431 13.47 2.05 -0.66
CA LEU A 431 13.81 0.74 -0.16
C LEU A 431 12.80 -0.30 -0.69
N VAL A 432 12.98 -0.66 -1.94
CA VAL A 432 12.18 -1.65 -2.68
C VAL A 432 13.11 -2.65 -3.35
N HIS A 433 12.71 -3.92 -3.44
CA HIS A 433 13.53 -4.97 -4.03
C HIS A 433 13.77 -4.76 -5.54
N ASP A 434 14.81 -5.37 -6.06
CA ASP A 434 15.12 -5.33 -7.50
C ASP A 434 14.46 -6.50 -8.23
N ASP A 435 13.87 -6.22 -9.42
CA ASP A 435 13.10 -7.16 -10.25
C ASP A 435 13.97 -8.16 -11.02
N SER A 436 15.26 -8.22 -10.74
CA SER A 436 16.22 -9.00 -11.52
C SER A 436 15.98 -10.53 -11.53
N SER A 437 14.96 -11.04 -10.82
CA SER A 437 14.61 -12.45 -10.82
C SER A 437 13.09 -12.67 -10.96
N PRO A 438 12.59 -12.82 -12.19
CA PRO A 438 11.14 -12.91 -12.46
C PRO A 438 10.45 -14.19 -11.98
N SER A 439 11.16 -15.13 -11.35
CA SER A 439 10.64 -16.45 -10.96
C SER A 439 10.47 -16.63 -9.45
N ARG A 440 10.48 -15.57 -8.64
CA ARG A 440 10.38 -15.70 -7.18
C ARG A 440 8.98 -15.38 -6.68
N GLU A 441 8.45 -16.29 -5.87
CA GLU A 441 7.20 -16.13 -5.11
C GLU A 441 7.39 -15.26 -3.85
N GLU A 442 8.65 -14.97 -3.49
CA GLU A 442 9.01 -14.13 -2.33
C GLU A 442 9.82 -12.93 -2.79
N ALA A 443 9.47 -11.75 -2.26
CA ALA A 443 10.25 -10.55 -2.48
C ALA A 443 11.69 -10.74 -1.95
N VAL A 444 12.69 -10.41 -2.76
CA VAL A 444 14.07 -10.31 -2.28
C VAL A 444 14.16 -9.09 -1.36
N PRO A 445 14.51 -9.26 -0.07
CA PRO A 445 14.55 -8.11 0.83
C PRO A 445 15.50 -7.03 0.33
N ALA A 446 15.00 -5.79 0.27
CA ALA A 446 15.81 -4.63 -0.02
C ALA A 446 16.42 -4.11 1.27
N THR A 447 17.72 -3.85 1.29
CA THR A 447 18.45 -3.39 2.47
C THR A 447 19.13 -2.05 2.25
N SER A 448 19.21 -1.24 3.31
CA SER A 448 20.01 -0.02 3.38
C SER A 448 20.68 0.08 4.73
N THR A 449 21.89 0.58 4.77
CA THR A 449 22.65 0.77 6.01
C THR A 449 22.69 2.25 6.35
N ASP A 450 22.37 2.56 7.59
CA ASP A 450 22.52 3.88 8.21
C ASP A 450 23.60 3.82 9.30
N THR A 451 24.22 4.95 9.62
CA THR A 451 25.14 5.06 10.75
C THR A 451 24.60 6.08 11.75
N VAL A 452 24.25 5.58 12.92
CA VAL A 452 23.73 6.42 13.99
C VAL A 452 24.88 6.96 14.82
N HIS A 453 24.98 8.28 14.93
CA HIS A 453 25.95 8.99 15.76
C HIS A 453 25.25 9.52 17.01
N VAL A 454 25.68 9.02 18.17
CA VAL A 454 25.14 9.42 19.49
C VAL A 454 26.15 10.33 20.17
N ASP A 455 25.78 11.59 20.38
CA ASP A 455 26.57 12.51 21.21
C ASP A 455 26.40 12.14 22.69
N LEU A 456 27.51 11.75 23.32
CA LEU A 456 27.58 11.35 24.72
C LEU A 456 27.72 12.55 25.66
N SER A 457 27.93 13.76 25.14
CA SER A 457 28.15 14.97 25.95
C SER A 457 26.90 15.26 26.81
N GLY A 458 27.12 15.45 28.11
CA GLY A 458 26.08 15.81 29.04
C GLY A 458 25.10 14.69 29.38
N LEU A 459 25.32 13.46 28.90
CA LEU A 459 24.58 12.30 29.39
C LEU A 459 25.08 11.90 30.77
N ALA A 460 24.16 11.64 31.71
CA ALA A 460 24.51 11.13 33.03
C ALA A 460 25.03 9.68 32.95
N PRO A 461 25.86 9.27 33.90
CA PRO A 461 26.21 7.85 34.03
C PRO A 461 24.98 6.98 34.19
N GLY A 462 24.89 5.88 33.46
CA GLY A 462 23.72 5.01 33.49
C GLY A 462 23.57 4.15 32.26
N HIS A 463 22.49 3.40 32.26
CA HIS A 463 22.10 2.52 31.18
C HIS A 463 21.05 3.20 30.28
N TYR A 464 21.30 3.19 28.97
CA TYR A 464 20.43 3.75 27.95
C TYR A 464 20.09 2.69 26.90
N THR A 465 18.94 2.83 26.26
CA THR A 465 18.54 2.01 25.13
C THR A 465 18.37 2.89 23.89
N LEU A 466 19.06 2.56 22.81
CA LEU A 466 18.79 3.14 21.50
C LEU A 466 17.62 2.41 20.87
N ARG A 467 16.59 3.15 20.50
CA ARG A 467 15.36 2.63 19.92
C ARG A 467 15.11 3.26 18.57
N ALA A 468 14.59 2.49 17.62
CA ALA A 468 14.16 3.00 16.32
C ALA A 468 12.62 3.22 16.32
N SER A 469 12.18 4.21 15.58
CA SER A 469 10.78 4.44 15.24
C SER A 469 10.65 4.98 13.82
N VAL A 470 9.45 4.87 13.27
CA VAL A 470 9.07 5.51 12.00
C VAL A 470 7.79 6.29 12.27
N ASP A 471 7.92 7.61 12.33
CA ASP A 471 6.85 8.48 12.76
C ASP A 471 6.08 9.03 11.55
N TRP A 472 4.75 9.13 11.68
CA TRP A 472 3.88 9.72 10.66
C TRP A 472 4.11 11.23 10.54
N GLN A 473 4.27 11.72 9.33
CA GLN A 473 4.54 13.14 9.06
C GLN A 473 3.72 13.70 7.90
N GLN A 474 2.79 12.94 7.36
CA GLN A 474 2.03 13.40 6.21
C GLN A 474 0.88 14.30 6.66
N HIS A 475 1.18 15.58 6.77
CA HIS A 475 0.15 16.61 6.90
C HIS A 475 0.22 17.55 5.70
N LYS A 476 -0.95 17.78 5.10
CA LYS A 476 -1.07 18.68 3.94
C LYS A 476 -1.41 20.08 4.45
N PRO A 477 -0.72 21.13 3.97
CA PRO A 477 -1.08 22.50 4.32
C PRO A 477 -2.55 22.78 3.98
N GLY A 478 -3.32 23.27 4.95
CA GLY A 478 -4.73 23.62 4.75
C GLY A 478 -5.68 22.41 4.68
N ALA A 479 -5.23 21.22 5.10
CA ALA A 479 -6.10 20.05 5.17
C ALA A 479 -7.36 20.32 6.00
N SER A 480 -8.53 20.00 5.43
CA SER A 480 -9.81 20.14 6.11
C SER A 480 -9.96 19.15 7.27
N HIS A 481 -9.37 17.98 7.13
CA HIS A 481 -9.27 16.94 8.14
C HIS A 481 -7.86 16.35 8.14
N VAL A 482 -7.32 16.15 9.33
CA VAL A 482 -5.98 15.62 9.55
C VAL A 482 -6.10 14.19 10.08
N VAL A 483 -5.25 13.29 9.56
CA VAL A 483 -5.12 11.91 10.04
C VAL A 483 -3.79 11.76 10.78
N ASN A 484 -3.85 11.26 12.02
CA ASN A 484 -2.69 10.99 12.84
C ASN A 484 -2.55 9.50 13.07
N TYR A 485 -1.50 8.91 12.52
CA TYR A 485 -1.12 7.54 12.84
C TYR A 485 -0.07 7.52 13.96
N GLY A 486 -0.16 6.50 14.81
CA GLY A 486 0.95 6.16 15.71
C GLY A 486 2.20 5.75 14.92
N PRO A 487 3.33 5.54 15.60
CA PRO A 487 4.54 5.04 14.95
C PRO A 487 4.27 3.75 14.17
N MET A 488 4.88 3.62 12.99
CA MET A 488 4.73 2.47 12.08
C MET A 488 5.02 1.16 12.81
N ALA A 489 4.19 0.14 12.59
CA ALA A 489 4.50 -1.21 13.00
C ALA A 489 5.58 -1.79 12.08
N LEU A 490 6.69 -2.28 12.68
CA LEU A 490 7.80 -2.88 11.95
C LEU A 490 7.70 -4.41 11.97
N ALA A 491 8.29 -5.05 10.96
CA ALA A 491 8.34 -6.50 10.83
C ALA A 491 9.42 -7.10 11.76
N ARG A 492 9.29 -6.82 13.06
CA ARG A 492 10.15 -7.37 14.11
C ARG A 492 9.46 -7.31 15.47
N ASP A 493 9.94 -8.16 16.39
CA ASP A 493 9.47 -8.17 17.78
C ASP A 493 10.08 -7.02 18.61
N GLY A 494 9.55 -6.86 19.83
CA GLY A 494 10.07 -5.93 20.84
C GLY A 494 9.52 -4.51 20.73
N ARG A 495 8.37 -4.31 20.06
CA ARG A 495 7.66 -3.02 20.07
C ARG A 495 7.18 -2.71 21.49
N ASP A 496 7.51 -1.54 22.00
CA ASP A 496 7.00 -1.07 23.28
C ASP A 496 5.64 -0.36 23.18
N GLY A 497 5.08 0.04 24.32
CA GLY A 497 3.80 0.76 24.38
C GLY A 497 3.80 2.13 23.68
N SER A 498 4.98 2.70 23.40
CA SER A 498 5.16 3.95 22.65
C SER A 498 5.43 3.73 21.16
N GLY A 499 5.44 2.47 20.69
CA GLY A 499 5.70 2.13 19.30
C GLY A 499 7.16 2.10 18.93
N LEU A 500 8.08 2.10 19.89
CA LEU A 500 9.52 2.11 19.68
C LEU A 500 10.10 0.69 19.73
N TYR A 501 11.17 0.46 18.97
CA TYR A 501 11.83 -0.84 18.86
C TYR A 501 13.28 -0.75 19.37
N PRO A 502 13.68 -1.48 20.43
CA PRO A 502 15.04 -1.46 20.94
C PRO A 502 16.01 -2.09 19.92
N ILE A 503 17.10 -1.40 19.60
CA ILE A 503 18.11 -1.87 18.65
C ILE A 503 19.50 -1.99 19.23
N ALA A 504 19.84 -1.17 20.26
CA ALA A 504 21.12 -1.24 20.94
C ALA A 504 21.01 -0.75 22.38
N THR A 505 21.98 -1.13 23.20
CA THR A 505 22.19 -0.62 24.57
C THR A 505 23.43 0.25 24.62
N LEU A 506 23.42 1.24 25.49
CA LEU A 506 24.55 2.15 25.75
C LEU A 506 24.75 2.27 27.25
N ASP A 507 25.94 1.89 27.73
CA ASP A 507 26.34 2.03 29.11
C ASP A 507 27.36 3.18 29.27
N ILE A 508 27.01 4.17 30.07
CA ILE A 508 27.90 5.28 30.43
C ILE A 508 28.39 5.04 31.86
N PRO A 509 29.71 4.80 32.05
CA PRO A 509 30.29 4.54 33.36
C PRO A 509 30.22 5.77 34.28
N ARG A 510 30.24 5.54 35.60
CA ARG A 510 30.16 6.59 36.61
C ARG A 510 31.42 7.48 36.66
N ASP A 511 32.57 6.96 36.27
CA ASP A 511 33.79 7.73 36.15
C ASP A 511 34.02 8.12 34.69
N ASN A 512 34.03 9.42 34.43
CA ASN A 512 34.19 10.02 33.11
C ASN A 512 35.63 9.82 32.53
N GLN A 513 36.27 8.68 32.71
CA GLN A 513 37.48 8.29 32.03
C GLN A 513 37.14 7.62 30.69
N ILE A 514 36.60 8.43 29.75
CA ILE A 514 36.82 8.10 28.34
C ILE A 514 38.32 8.37 28.10
N SER A 515 39.14 7.32 28.30
CA SER A 515 40.56 7.41 27.98
C SER A 515 40.66 7.71 26.48
N THR A 516 41.10 8.90 26.14
CA THR A 516 41.61 9.25 24.84
C THR A 516 42.91 8.46 24.64
N SER A 517 42.80 7.18 24.26
CA SER A 517 43.94 6.47 23.67
C SER A 517 44.07 6.98 22.23
N GLY A 518 45.08 7.83 22.01
CA GLY A 518 45.55 8.34 20.74
C GLY A 518 46.08 7.25 19.80
#